data_7ab1f4a79b4b6f621289f2c4f1055906
#
_entry.id   7ab1f4a79b4b6f621289f2c4f1055906
#
_cell.length_a   1.000
_cell.length_b   1.000
_cell.length_c   1.000
_cell.angle_alpha   90.00
_cell.angle_beta   90.00
_cell.angle_gamma   90.00
#
_symmetry.space_group_name_H-M   'P 1'
#
loop_
_entity.id
_entity.type
_entity.pdbx_description
1 polymer ?
#
loop_
_entity_poly.entity_id
_entity_poly.type
_entity_poly.pdbx_seq_one_letter_code
_entity_poly.pdbx_strand_id
1 'polypeptide(L)'
;WYMHPGQDDNLMVLQGTRYVDIFCQKKKEKASFIITPDKVYKNEKLYYDGPAMIVWPNGIFHRIISGEEGSISINLSTRTNDFKLKDNFNIYDLNIYSGEYRLIRDGSDDQPNLEYVFPNDEIKKLFKEM
;
A
#
# COMPACT_ATOMS: atom_id res chain seq x y z
N TRP A 1 -1.71 -9.96 -5.38
CA TRP A 1 -2.33 -8.69 -5.05
C TRP A 1 -2.51 -8.54 -3.55
N TYR A 2 -2.35 -7.31 -3.04
CA TYR A 2 -2.74 -6.94 -1.69
C TYR A 2 -4.08 -6.20 -1.70
N MET A 3 -4.79 -6.21 -0.59
CA MET A 3 -5.95 -5.39 -0.35
C MET A 3 -6.08 -5.19 1.17
N HIS A 4 -6.18 -3.94 1.59
CA HIS A 4 -6.31 -3.58 3.00
C HIS A 4 -7.76 -3.30 3.33
N PRO A 5 -8.42 -4.09 4.19
CA PRO A 5 -9.83 -3.87 4.53
C PRO A 5 -10.08 -2.65 5.41
N GLY A 6 -9.07 -2.25 6.20
CA GLY A 6 -9.19 -1.15 7.16
C GLY A 6 -8.07 -0.10 7.08
N GLN A 7 -7.40 0.03 5.93
CA GLN A 7 -6.30 0.99 5.75
C GLN A 7 -6.37 1.63 4.37
N ASP A 8 -6.29 2.95 4.33
CA ASP A 8 -6.00 3.71 3.12
C ASP A 8 -4.48 3.88 2.99
N ASP A 9 -3.98 3.78 1.78
CA ASP A 9 -2.56 4.00 1.49
C ASP A 9 -2.32 5.35 0.85
N ASN A 10 -1.27 6.03 1.32
CA ASN A 10 -0.85 7.34 0.84
C ASN A 10 0.64 7.27 0.47
N LEU A 11 0.93 6.88 -0.77
CA LEU A 11 2.27 6.57 -1.25
C LEU A 11 2.92 7.78 -1.92
N MET A 12 4.11 8.16 -1.44
CA MET A 12 5.01 9.11 -2.07
C MET A 12 6.33 8.44 -2.40
N VAL A 13 6.81 8.58 -3.64
CA VAL A 13 8.12 8.09 -4.06
C VAL A 13 9.16 9.19 -3.85
N LEU A 14 10.23 8.86 -3.13
CA LEU A 14 11.34 9.77 -2.83
C LEU A 14 12.54 9.57 -3.75
N GLN A 15 12.76 8.34 -4.21
CA GLN A 15 13.86 7.97 -5.11
C GLN A 15 13.46 6.77 -5.96
N GLY A 16 13.97 6.73 -7.19
CA GLY A 16 13.72 5.64 -8.13
C GLY A 16 12.29 5.63 -8.67
N THR A 17 11.81 4.47 -9.07
CA THR A 17 10.51 4.30 -9.70
C THR A 17 9.68 3.24 -8.99
N ARG A 18 8.38 3.50 -8.82
CA ARG A 18 7.37 2.52 -8.42
C ARG A 18 6.38 2.31 -9.55
N TYR A 19 6.16 1.03 -9.88
CA TYR A 19 5.06 0.59 -10.73
C TYR A 19 3.93 0.13 -9.81
N VAL A 20 2.78 0.77 -9.93
CA VAL A 20 1.62 0.50 -9.06
C VAL A 20 0.43 0.13 -9.93
N ASP A 21 -0.04 -1.09 -9.80
CA ASP A 21 -1.33 -1.49 -10.35
C ASP A 21 -2.39 -1.40 -9.26
N ILE A 22 -3.52 -0.84 -9.56
CA ILE A 22 -4.72 -0.85 -8.72
C ILE A 22 -5.89 -1.48 -9.45
N PHE A 23 -6.78 -2.13 -8.70
CA PHE A 23 -8.01 -2.71 -9.24
C PHE A 23 -9.18 -2.44 -8.30
N CYS A 24 -10.20 -1.78 -8.83
CA CYS A 24 -11.45 -1.54 -8.13
C CYS A 24 -12.45 -2.65 -8.46
N GLN A 25 -12.70 -3.55 -7.51
CA GLN A 25 -13.62 -4.68 -7.71
C GLN A 25 -15.04 -4.24 -8.04
N LYS A 26 -15.55 -3.20 -7.37
CA LYS A 26 -16.91 -2.68 -7.59
C LYS A 26 -17.14 -2.18 -9.02
N LYS A 27 -16.11 -1.57 -9.61
CA LYS A 27 -16.16 -1.03 -10.97
C LYS A 27 -15.63 -1.99 -12.01
N LYS A 28 -14.91 -3.04 -11.59
CA LYS A 28 -14.12 -3.95 -12.45
C LYS A 28 -13.13 -3.19 -13.34
N GLU A 29 -12.50 -2.17 -12.77
CA GLU A 29 -11.56 -1.30 -13.48
C GLU A 29 -10.14 -1.45 -12.91
N LYS A 30 -9.18 -1.62 -13.81
CA LYS A 30 -7.76 -1.59 -13.51
C LYS A 30 -7.16 -0.26 -13.98
N ALA A 31 -6.25 0.29 -13.17
CA ALA A 31 -5.35 1.36 -13.60
C ALA A 31 -3.91 1.02 -13.21
N SER A 32 -2.98 1.39 -14.08
CA SER A 32 -1.55 1.21 -13.86
C SER A 32 -0.88 2.58 -13.75
N PHE A 33 -0.03 2.74 -12.75
CA PHE A 33 0.70 3.97 -12.51
C PHE A 33 2.20 3.71 -12.55
N ILE A 34 2.94 4.66 -13.09
CA ILE A 34 4.40 4.78 -12.93
C ILE A 34 4.63 6.05 -12.13
N ILE A 35 5.30 5.92 -10.99
CA ILE A 35 5.50 7.01 -10.05
C ILE A 35 6.99 7.21 -9.84
N THR A 36 7.44 8.42 -10.09
CA THR A 36 8.78 8.90 -9.77
C THR A 36 8.69 10.03 -8.74
N PRO A 37 9.80 10.55 -8.20
CA PRO A 37 9.77 11.69 -7.28
C PRO A 37 9.13 12.96 -7.85
N ASP A 38 9.12 13.11 -9.18
CA ASP A 38 8.73 14.34 -9.87
C ASP A 38 7.63 14.16 -10.92
N LYS A 39 7.16 12.92 -11.17
CA LYS A 39 6.13 12.65 -12.19
C LYS A 39 5.25 11.48 -11.84
N VAL A 40 4.03 11.54 -12.32
CA VAL A 40 3.08 10.43 -12.28
C VAL A 40 2.55 10.16 -13.68
N TYR A 41 2.63 8.92 -14.12
CA TYR A 41 1.99 8.45 -15.34
C TYR A 41 0.83 7.52 -14.97
N LYS A 42 -0.25 7.60 -15.71
CA LYS A 42 -1.41 6.70 -15.62
C LYS A 42 -1.66 6.06 -16.96
N ASN A 43 -1.66 4.71 -17.00
CA ASN A 43 -1.83 3.95 -18.23
C ASN A 43 -0.89 4.48 -19.34
N GLU A 44 0.41 4.62 -19.00
CA GLU A 44 1.52 5.06 -19.86
C GLU A 44 1.46 6.53 -20.33
N LYS A 45 0.45 7.31 -19.91
CA LYS A 45 0.34 8.73 -20.23
C LYS A 45 0.72 9.58 -19.02
N LEU A 46 1.47 10.67 -19.27
CA LEU A 46 1.76 11.64 -18.22
C LEU A 46 0.44 12.16 -17.64
N TYR A 47 0.25 11.94 -16.35
CA TYR A 47 -0.94 12.31 -15.61
C TYR A 47 -0.72 13.56 -14.75
N TYR A 48 0.47 13.67 -14.17
CA TYR A 48 0.87 14.81 -13.37
C TYR A 48 2.38 15.04 -13.48
N ASP A 49 2.78 16.28 -13.72
CA ASP A 49 4.17 16.72 -13.81
C ASP A 49 4.54 17.49 -12.54
N GLY A 50 5.11 16.78 -11.59
CA GLY A 50 5.51 17.28 -10.28
C GLY A 50 5.48 16.20 -9.20
N PRO A 51 6.03 16.49 -8.00
CA PRO A 51 5.94 15.61 -6.85
C PRO A 51 4.49 15.37 -6.44
N ALA A 52 4.13 14.11 -6.18
CA ALA A 52 2.76 13.76 -5.82
C ALA A 52 2.71 12.60 -4.84
N MET A 53 1.69 12.61 -4.00
CA MET A 53 1.27 11.47 -3.21
C MET A 53 0.07 10.83 -3.91
N ILE A 54 0.18 9.54 -4.18
CA ILE A 54 -0.94 8.75 -4.71
C ILE A 54 -1.70 8.14 -3.54
N VAL A 55 -3.01 8.31 -3.55
CA VAL A 55 -3.90 7.81 -2.51
C VAL A 55 -4.87 6.81 -3.11
N TRP A 56 -5.01 5.65 -2.48
CA TRP A 56 -6.11 4.73 -2.75
C TRP A 56 -6.76 4.27 -1.44
N PRO A 57 -8.11 4.24 -1.41
CA PRO A 57 -8.84 3.88 -0.21
C PRO A 57 -8.75 2.38 0.08
N ASN A 58 -9.13 2.02 1.30
CA ASN A 58 -9.29 0.63 1.70
C ASN A 58 -10.23 -0.14 0.75
N GLY A 59 -10.06 -1.45 0.68
CA GLY A 59 -10.82 -2.31 -0.23
C GLY A 59 -10.39 -2.26 -1.70
N ILE A 60 -9.37 -1.48 -2.05
CA ILE A 60 -8.77 -1.47 -3.38
C ILE A 60 -7.63 -2.49 -3.45
N PHE A 61 -7.71 -3.39 -4.42
CA PHE A 61 -6.60 -4.29 -4.71
C PHE A 61 -5.45 -3.52 -5.35
N HIS A 62 -4.25 -3.78 -4.88
CA HIS A 62 -3.04 -3.16 -5.40
C HIS A 62 -1.86 -4.12 -5.41
N ARG A 63 -0.89 -3.82 -6.25
CA ARG A 63 0.45 -4.43 -6.24
C ARG A 63 1.47 -3.38 -6.62
N ILE A 64 2.63 -3.44 -5.98
CA ILE A 64 3.69 -2.45 -6.14
C ILE A 64 4.99 -3.17 -6.46
N ILE A 65 5.68 -2.71 -7.50
CA ILE A 65 6.98 -3.23 -7.92
C ILE A 65 7.94 -2.05 -7.99
N SER A 66 9.16 -2.24 -7.48
CA SER A 66 10.26 -1.28 -7.67
C SER A 66 10.80 -1.38 -9.09
N GLY A 67 11.27 -0.27 -9.63
CA GLY A 67 12.10 -0.28 -10.84
C GLY A 67 13.42 -1.04 -10.63
N GLU A 68 14.14 -1.32 -11.72
CA GLU A 68 15.36 -2.12 -11.69
C GLU A 68 16.45 -1.54 -10.78
N GLU A 69 16.52 -0.23 -10.66
CA GLU A 69 17.45 0.47 -9.78
C GLU A 69 17.00 0.55 -8.31
N GLY A 70 15.89 -0.09 -7.99
CA GLY A 70 15.26 0.01 -6.69
C GLY A 70 14.44 1.29 -6.53
N SER A 71 13.89 1.49 -5.31
CA SER A 71 13.14 2.69 -5.00
C SER A 71 13.04 2.91 -3.48
N ILE A 72 12.92 4.17 -3.08
CA ILE A 72 12.59 4.60 -1.73
C ILE A 72 11.24 5.30 -1.79
N SER A 73 10.32 4.90 -0.91
CA SER A 73 9.01 5.51 -0.80
C SER A 73 8.55 5.60 0.65
N ILE A 74 7.67 6.54 0.92
CA ILE A 74 6.94 6.66 2.19
C ILE A 74 5.48 6.33 1.93
N ASN A 75 4.88 5.52 2.81
CA ASN A 75 3.45 5.30 2.85
C ASN A 75 2.90 5.81 4.19
N LEU A 76 2.13 6.88 4.14
CA LEU A 76 1.46 7.46 5.30
C LEU A 76 0.08 6.83 5.42
N SER A 77 0.01 5.64 5.99
CA SER A 77 -1.22 4.87 6.07
C SER A 77 -2.19 5.47 7.08
N THR A 78 -3.44 5.65 6.69
CA THR A 78 -4.54 5.99 7.59
C THR A 78 -5.39 4.76 7.88
N ARG A 79 -5.80 4.57 9.13
CA ARG A 79 -6.47 3.35 9.57
C ARG A 79 -7.85 3.64 10.12
N THR A 80 -8.79 2.75 9.85
CA THR A 80 -10.14 2.79 10.41
C THR A 80 -10.16 2.27 11.86
N ASN A 81 -11.23 2.55 12.60
CA ASN A 81 -11.35 2.12 14.00
C ASN A 81 -11.40 0.59 14.15
N ASP A 82 -11.82 -0.12 13.13
CA ASP A 82 -11.92 -1.58 13.06
C ASP A 82 -10.71 -2.25 12.39
N PHE A 83 -9.63 -1.50 12.17
CA PHE A 83 -8.39 -2.01 11.61
C PHE A 83 -7.85 -3.22 12.38
N LYS A 84 -7.50 -4.27 11.65
CA LYS A 84 -6.87 -5.49 12.18
C LYS A 84 -5.57 -5.75 11.43
N LEU A 85 -4.46 -5.73 12.15
CA LEU A 85 -3.14 -5.92 11.56
C LEU A 85 -3.01 -7.26 10.83
N LYS A 86 -3.58 -8.33 11.38
CA LYS A 86 -3.52 -9.68 10.81
C LYS A 86 -4.12 -9.76 9.39
N ASP A 87 -5.13 -8.94 9.09
CA ASP A 87 -5.83 -8.96 7.81
C ASP A 87 -5.20 -8.01 6.79
N ASN A 88 -4.24 -7.18 7.24
CA ASN A 88 -3.73 -6.07 6.45
C ASN A 88 -2.68 -6.47 5.40
N PHE A 89 -2.04 -7.63 5.56
CA PHE A 89 -0.99 -8.10 4.66
C PHE A 89 -1.36 -9.39 3.92
N ASN A 90 -2.64 -9.67 3.86
CA ASN A 90 -3.17 -10.78 3.09
C ASN A 90 -2.82 -10.66 1.61
N ILE A 91 -2.41 -11.79 1.01
CA ILE A 91 -2.12 -11.86 -0.43
C ILE A 91 -3.23 -12.64 -1.12
N TYR A 92 -3.69 -12.07 -2.22
CA TYR A 92 -4.81 -12.59 -3.00
C TYR A 92 -4.40 -12.94 -4.42
N ASP A 93 -4.97 -14.03 -4.92
CA ASP A 93 -5.07 -14.31 -6.34
C ASP A 93 -6.34 -13.60 -6.86
N LEU A 94 -6.17 -12.70 -7.79
CA LEU A 94 -7.25 -11.85 -8.33
C LEU A 94 -7.37 -12.02 -9.83
N ASN A 95 -8.56 -12.39 -10.27
CA ASN A 95 -8.93 -12.34 -11.68
C ASN A 95 -9.44 -10.93 -12.03
N ILE A 96 -8.64 -10.14 -12.73
CA ILE A 96 -8.97 -8.76 -13.09
C ILE A 96 -10.11 -8.64 -14.12
N TYR A 97 -10.52 -9.73 -14.78
CA TYR A 97 -11.61 -9.73 -15.73
C TYR A 97 -12.97 -10.01 -15.07
N SER A 98 -13.02 -11.03 -14.19
CA SER A 98 -14.24 -11.38 -13.46
C SER A 98 -14.41 -10.57 -12.16
N GLY A 99 -13.30 -10.12 -11.57
CA GLY A 99 -13.26 -9.49 -10.24
C GLY A 99 -13.30 -10.50 -9.10
N GLU A 100 -13.25 -11.81 -9.41
CA GLU A 100 -13.19 -12.87 -8.41
C GLU A 100 -11.80 -12.94 -7.79
N TYR A 101 -11.74 -13.21 -6.50
CA TYR A 101 -10.48 -13.34 -5.80
C TYR A 101 -10.55 -14.40 -4.71
N ARG A 102 -9.40 -14.94 -4.35
CA ARG A 102 -9.22 -15.87 -3.23
C ARG A 102 -7.97 -15.53 -2.45
N LEU A 103 -8.02 -15.78 -1.15
CA LEU A 103 -6.84 -15.68 -0.30
C LEU A 103 -5.85 -16.79 -0.66
N ILE A 104 -4.59 -16.44 -0.92
CA ILE A 104 -3.51 -17.42 -1.19
C ILE A 104 -2.47 -17.44 -0.09
N ARG A 105 -2.37 -16.37 0.74
CA ARG A 105 -1.49 -16.32 1.88
C ARG A 105 -2.08 -15.42 2.96
N ASP A 106 -2.10 -15.92 4.19
CA ASP A 106 -2.53 -15.16 5.36
C ASP A 106 -1.41 -14.19 5.77
N GLY A 107 -1.76 -12.92 5.94
CA GLY A 107 -0.80 -11.87 6.30
C GLY A 107 -0.27 -11.99 7.72
N SER A 108 -0.92 -12.78 8.58
CA SER A 108 -0.41 -13.06 9.92
C SER A 108 0.90 -13.84 9.92
N ASP A 109 1.14 -14.64 8.87
CA ASP A 109 2.37 -15.42 8.73
C ASP A 109 3.62 -14.55 8.52
N ASP A 110 3.43 -13.32 8.05
CA ASP A 110 4.51 -12.36 7.74
C ASP A 110 4.68 -11.27 8.80
N GLN A 111 3.85 -11.26 9.83
CA GLN A 111 3.92 -10.22 10.84
C GLN A 111 5.17 -10.40 11.71
N PRO A 112 6.00 -9.36 11.83
CA PRO A 112 7.00 -9.35 12.90
C PRO A 112 6.28 -9.44 14.24
N ASN A 113 6.86 -10.16 15.19
CA ASN A 113 6.35 -10.15 16.55
C ASN A 113 6.33 -8.70 17.04
N LEU A 114 5.15 -8.11 17.21
CA LEU A 114 4.95 -6.70 17.55
C LEU A 114 5.59 -6.30 18.89
N GLU A 115 5.90 -7.27 19.76
CA GLU A 115 6.67 -7.06 21.00
C GLU A 115 8.07 -6.53 20.70
N TYR A 116 8.65 -6.82 19.52
CA TYR A 116 9.96 -6.32 19.11
C TYR A 116 9.94 -4.95 18.42
N VAL A 117 8.82 -4.56 17.83
CA VAL A 117 8.74 -3.32 17.02
C VAL A 117 8.41 -2.10 17.90
N PHE A 118 7.73 -2.31 19.02
CA PHE A 118 7.40 -1.27 19.99
C PHE A 118 7.58 -1.81 21.40
N PRO A 119 8.76 -1.69 22.00
CA PRO A 119 8.88 -1.87 23.45
C PRO A 119 7.98 -0.79 24.09
N ASN A 120 6.76 -1.22 24.45
CA ASN A 120 5.66 -0.37 24.90
C ASN A 120 6.03 0.57 26.06
N ASP A 121 7.08 0.26 26.79
CA ASP A 121 7.47 1.00 27.99
C ASP A 121 8.50 2.11 27.71
N GLU A 122 9.36 1.99 26.70
CA GLU A 122 10.29 3.05 26.34
C GLU A 122 9.61 4.19 25.56
N ILE A 123 8.70 3.86 24.64
CA ILE A 123 7.93 4.87 23.90
C ILE A 123 6.97 5.60 24.84
N LYS A 124 6.31 4.90 25.77
CA LYS A 124 5.46 5.52 26.79
C LYS A 124 6.25 6.43 27.75
N LYS A 125 7.53 6.13 28.01
CA LYS A 125 8.42 7.03 28.74
C LYS A 125 8.71 8.31 27.98
N LEU A 126 9.08 8.21 26.71
CA LEU A 126 9.38 9.37 25.85
C LEU A 126 8.19 10.33 25.76
N PHE A 127 6.95 9.84 25.66
CA PHE A 127 5.76 10.69 25.64
C PHE A 127 5.32 11.24 27.01
N LYS A 128 5.81 10.68 28.13
CA LYS A 128 5.57 11.21 29.47
C LYS A 128 6.56 12.30 29.90
N GLU A 129 7.72 12.36 29.23
CA GLU A 129 8.78 13.34 29.50
C GLU A 129 8.69 14.57 28.56
N MET A 130 7.78 14.55 27.59
CA MET A 130 7.40 15.71 26.75
C MET A 130 6.21 16.48 27.33
#